data_23adec1d3d2c3726cfa59af78fea1d04
#
_entry.id   23adec1d3d2c3726cfa59af78fea1d04
#
_cell.length_a   1.000
_cell.length_b   1.000
_cell.length_c   1.000
_cell.angle_alpha   90.00
_cell.angle_beta   90.00
_cell.angle_gamma   90.00
#
_symmetry.space_group_name_H-M   'P 1'
#
loop_
_entity.id
_entity.type
_entity.pdbx_description
1 polymer ?
#
loop_
_entity_poly.entity_id
_entity_poly.type
_entity_poly.pdbx_seq_one_letter_code
_entity_poly.pdbx_strand_id
1 'polypeptide(L)'
;MTKTLIIMSHPDVTQSSSQQFLLAAVKGEEQIQVRHLESILAAQGSEHFDKTLERACLQEADRIILQFPLYWYQCPSVMKQWMDEVLTLNLSQKNKMKEFGIVVTVGAKSDRYTAGGSVGFSVEELLRPYQALANQLGWEYQTPFVIYQFQYLPEIQKQQLLVDYLYYLENGSHHFSEKEKWMLERMANYENTHTQRVREWIVELKQEREELVMMLSEMGNEADEF
;
A
#
# COMPACT_ATOMS: atom_id res chain seq x y z
N MET A 1 6.68 10.80 12.60
CA MET A 1 5.71 9.98 11.84
C MET A 1 5.99 10.14 10.36
N THR A 2 5.88 9.08 9.58
CA THR A 2 6.13 9.06 8.13
C THR A 2 5.00 9.76 7.41
N LYS A 3 5.30 10.76 6.57
CA LYS A 3 4.31 11.42 5.72
C LYS A 3 4.14 10.66 4.43
N THR A 4 2.95 10.15 4.16
CA THR A 4 2.62 9.37 2.97
C THR A 4 1.79 10.20 1.99
N LEU A 5 2.25 10.28 0.74
CA LEU A 5 1.54 10.89 -0.37
C LEU A 5 1.03 9.81 -1.32
N ILE A 6 -0.29 9.71 -1.44
CA ILE A 6 -0.95 8.81 -2.38
C ILE A 6 -1.29 9.60 -3.64
N ILE A 7 -0.65 9.26 -4.75
CA ILE A 7 -1.03 9.71 -6.10
C ILE A 7 -1.97 8.68 -6.67
N MET A 8 -3.22 9.03 -6.75
CA MET A 8 -4.29 8.13 -7.17
C MET A 8 -4.84 8.53 -8.55
N SER A 9 -5.01 7.54 -9.43
CA SER A 9 -5.69 7.73 -10.71
C SER A 9 -6.77 6.67 -10.89
N HIS A 10 -7.99 7.11 -11.15
CA HIS A 10 -9.12 6.28 -11.53
C HIS A 10 -10.13 7.13 -12.31
N PRO A 11 -10.55 6.71 -13.52
CA PRO A 11 -11.43 7.53 -14.37
C PRO A 11 -12.75 7.90 -13.71
N ASP A 12 -13.33 6.99 -12.92
CA ASP A 12 -14.58 7.21 -12.19
C ASP A 12 -14.52 6.51 -10.81
N VAL A 13 -14.05 7.24 -9.80
CA VAL A 13 -13.98 6.75 -8.42
C VAL A 13 -15.36 6.43 -7.85
N THR A 14 -16.41 7.16 -8.30
CA THR A 14 -17.77 6.98 -7.76
C THR A 14 -18.37 5.62 -8.11
N GLN A 15 -17.89 4.99 -9.17
CA GLN A 15 -18.28 3.65 -9.60
C GLN A 15 -17.30 2.55 -9.15
N SER A 16 -16.22 2.91 -8.46
CA SER A 16 -15.20 1.96 -8.02
C SER A 16 -15.32 1.63 -6.55
N SER A 17 -15.95 0.49 -6.23
CA SER A 17 -16.08 0.03 -4.84
C SER A 17 -14.73 -0.18 -4.15
N SER A 18 -13.70 -0.64 -4.87
CA SER A 18 -12.35 -0.82 -4.32
C SER A 18 -11.70 0.52 -3.98
N GLN A 19 -11.76 1.50 -4.87
CA GLN A 19 -11.15 2.81 -4.62
C GLN A 19 -11.89 3.59 -3.53
N GLN A 20 -13.24 3.51 -3.50
CA GLN A 20 -14.02 4.10 -2.41
C GLN A 20 -13.66 3.49 -1.06
N PHE A 21 -13.51 2.16 -0.99
CA PHE A 21 -13.10 1.46 0.23
C PHE A 21 -11.71 1.93 0.71
N LEU A 22 -10.71 2.00 -0.18
CA LEU A 22 -9.38 2.44 0.15
C LEU A 22 -9.34 3.92 0.56
N LEU A 23 -10.10 4.79 -0.10
CA LEU A 23 -10.23 6.20 0.28
C LEU A 23 -10.91 6.38 1.63
N ALA A 24 -11.95 5.59 1.93
CA ALA A 24 -12.61 5.63 3.22
C ALA A 24 -11.67 5.21 4.36
N ALA A 25 -10.75 4.28 4.09
CA ALA A 25 -9.75 3.80 5.04
C ALA A 25 -8.78 4.90 5.51
N VAL A 26 -8.43 5.82 4.62
CA VAL A 26 -7.45 6.89 4.90
C VAL A 26 -8.10 8.22 5.30
N LYS A 27 -9.42 8.24 5.37
CA LYS A 27 -10.15 9.46 5.75
C LYS A 27 -9.89 9.83 7.20
N GLY A 28 -9.32 11.01 7.42
CA GLY A 28 -8.98 11.51 8.76
C GLY A 28 -7.57 11.14 9.23
N GLU A 29 -6.78 10.42 8.43
CA GLU A 29 -5.37 10.14 8.72
C GLU A 29 -4.51 11.36 8.36
N GLU A 30 -4.10 12.15 9.37
CA GLU A 30 -3.37 13.41 9.19
C GLU A 30 -2.02 13.24 8.46
N GLN A 31 -1.41 12.04 8.55
CA GLN A 31 -0.13 11.75 7.93
C GLN A 31 -0.25 11.27 6.48
N ILE A 32 -1.47 11.08 5.97
CA ILE A 32 -1.73 10.57 4.63
C ILE A 32 -2.43 11.62 3.79
N GLN A 33 -1.76 12.09 2.76
CA GLN A 33 -2.32 13.00 1.77
C GLN A 33 -2.71 12.22 0.51
N VAL A 34 -3.94 12.41 0.02
CA VAL A 34 -4.41 11.82 -1.23
C VAL A 34 -4.54 12.90 -2.31
N ARG A 35 -3.98 12.60 -3.49
CA ARG A 35 -4.12 13.41 -4.69
C ARG A 35 -4.76 12.59 -5.80
N HIS A 36 -6.04 12.82 -6.04
CA HIS A 36 -6.78 12.17 -7.13
C HIS A 36 -6.60 12.98 -8.41
N LEU A 37 -5.86 12.43 -9.36
CA LEU A 37 -5.34 13.15 -10.53
C LEU A 37 -6.43 13.69 -11.43
N GLU A 38 -7.46 12.91 -11.71
CA GLU A 38 -8.61 13.31 -12.55
C GLU A 38 -9.38 14.47 -11.90
N SER A 39 -9.58 14.44 -10.59
CA SER A 39 -10.24 15.55 -9.87
C SER A 39 -9.40 16.83 -9.88
N ILE A 40 -8.08 16.69 -9.83
CA ILE A 40 -7.15 17.85 -9.89
C ILE A 40 -7.26 18.53 -11.24
N LEU A 41 -7.17 17.79 -12.34
CA LEU A 41 -7.31 18.33 -13.69
C LEU A 41 -8.68 19.00 -13.89
N ALA A 42 -9.76 18.34 -13.44
CA ALA A 42 -11.11 18.88 -13.52
C ALA A 42 -11.27 20.18 -12.72
N ALA A 43 -10.72 20.25 -11.50
CA ALA A 43 -10.79 21.44 -10.66
C ALA A 43 -9.96 22.61 -11.21
N GLN A 44 -8.83 22.32 -11.84
CA GLN A 44 -7.97 23.32 -12.48
C GLN A 44 -8.54 23.81 -13.83
N GLY A 45 -9.47 23.08 -14.43
CA GLY A 45 -9.94 23.35 -15.79
C GLY A 45 -8.81 23.31 -16.83
N SER A 46 -7.81 22.47 -16.60
CA SER A 46 -6.58 22.36 -17.36
C SER A 46 -6.35 20.93 -17.82
N GLU A 47 -5.73 20.76 -18.97
CA GLU A 47 -5.23 19.48 -19.46
C GLU A 47 -3.85 19.11 -18.88
N HIS A 48 -3.21 20.04 -18.15
CA HIS A 48 -1.87 19.88 -17.58
C HIS A 48 -1.85 20.09 -16.06
N PHE A 49 -0.95 19.40 -15.39
CA PHE A 49 -0.74 19.54 -13.94
C PHE A 49 0.09 20.78 -13.59
N ASP A 50 -0.22 21.41 -12.46
CA ASP A 50 0.69 22.40 -11.85
C ASP A 50 1.93 21.69 -11.31
N LYS A 51 2.99 21.67 -12.12
CA LYS A 51 4.26 20.99 -11.83
C LYS A 51 4.92 21.50 -10.55
N THR A 52 4.73 22.79 -10.22
CA THR A 52 5.31 23.41 -9.02
C THR A 52 4.64 22.87 -7.78
N LEU A 53 3.31 22.86 -7.77
CA LEU A 53 2.52 22.33 -6.67
C LEU A 53 2.73 20.82 -6.48
N GLU A 54 2.66 20.04 -7.56
CA GLU A 54 2.87 18.59 -7.49
C GLU A 54 4.26 18.22 -6.96
N ARG A 55 5.31 18.92 -7.41
CA ARG A 55 6.67 18.71 -6.92
C ARG A 55 6.85 19.14 -5.46
N ALA A 56 6.15 20.19 -5.01
CA ALA A 56 6.15 20.58 -3.61
C ALA A 56 5.55 19.45 -2.73
N CYS A 57 4.41 18.89 -3.12
CA CYS A 57 3.82 17.74 -2.43
C CYS A 57 4.77 16.53 -2.39
N LEU A 58 5.43 16.21 -3.52
CA LEU A 58 6.42 15.14 -3.56
C LEU A 58 7.62 15.41 -2.62
N GLN A 59 8.06 16.67 -2.50
CA GLN A 59 9.21 17.02 -1.65
C GLN A 59 8.90 16.85 -0.17
N GLU A 60 7.68 17.15 0.27
CA GLU A 60 7.24 17.05 1.67
C GLU A 60 7.02 15.61 2.13
N ALA A 61 6.69 14.70 1.21
CA ALA A 61 6.42 13.31 1.53
C ALA A 61 7.71 12.52 1.81
N ASP A 62 7.65 11.60 2.76
CA ASP A 62 8.67 10.59 3.02
C ASP A 62 8.43 9.34 2.18
N ARG A 63 7.15 9.01 1.97
CA ARG A 63 6.69 7.86 1.18
C ARG A 63 5.74 8.32 0.08
N ILE A 64 5.92 7.78 -1.12
CA ILE A 64 5.10 8.06 -2.29
C ILE A 64 4.45 6.76 -2.75
N ILE A 65 3.14 6.76 -2.87
CA ILE A 65 2.36 5.60 -3.31
C ILE A 65 1.63 5.95 -4.61
N LEU A 66 1.86 5.18 -5.66
CA LEU A 66 1.00 5.22 -6.85
C LEU A 66 -0.14 4.23 -6.66
N GLN A 67 -1.39 4.72 -6.68
CA GLN A 67 -2.58 3.89 -6.48
C GLN A 67 -3.48 3.94 -7.72
N PHE A 68 -3.69 2.76 -8.36
CA PHE A 68 -4.44 2.69 -9.62
C PHE A 68 -5.00 1.29 -9.92
N PRO A 69 -6.02 1.17 -10.78
CA PRO A 69 -6.42 -0.10 -11.35
C PRO A 69 -5.50 -0.51 -12.50
N LEU A 70 -5.18 -1.80 -12.59
CA LEU A 70 -4.37 -2.35 -13.67
C LEU A 70 -5.22 -2.48 -14.96
N TYR A 71 -5.16 -1.48 -15.81
CA TYR A 71 -5.85 -1.47 -17.11
C TYR A 71 -4.88 -1.85 -18.22
N TRP A 72 -5.19 -2.92 -18.94
CA TRP A 72 -4.31 -3.41 -20.01
C TRP A 72 -2.84 -3.52 -19.59
N TYR A 73 -2.63 -4.04 -18.37
CA TYR A 73 -1.31 -4.26 -17.76
C TYR A 73 -0.52 -2.98 -17.44
N GLN A 74 -1.18 -1.82 -17.42
CA GLN A 74 -0.58 -0.51 -17.14
C GLN A 74 -1.47 0.33 -16.22
N CYS A 75 -0.94 1.47 -15.77
CA CYS A 75 -1.73 2.50 -15.09
C CYS A 75 -2.64 3.24 -16.09
N PRO A 76 -3.68 3.94 -15.60
CA PRO A 76 -4.47 4.86 -16.41
C PRO A 76 -3.60 5.93 -17.08
N SER A 77 -4.05 6.44 -18.23
CA SER A 77 -3.32 7.43 -19.02
C SER A 77 -3.00 8.70 -18.24
N VAL A 78 -3.91 9.16 -17.38
CA VAL A 78 -3.72 10.36 -16.54
C VAL A 78 -2.57 10.18 -15.54
N MET A 79 -2.39 8.98 -14.98
CA MET A 79 -1.23 8.68 -14.14
C MET A 79 0.07 8.75 -14.94
N LYS A 80 0.07 8.21 -16.17
CA LYS A 80 1.26 8.28 -17.02
C LYS A 80 1.58 9.72 -17.42
N GLN A 81 0.57 10.51 -17.75
CA GLN A 81 0.72 11.95 -18.03
C GLN A 81 1.33 12.68 -16.83
N TRP A 82 0.79 12.44 -15.63
CA TRP A 82 1.33 13.04 -14.40
C TRP A 82 2.82 12.69 -14.20
N MET A 83 3.18 11.41 -14.39
CA MET A 83 4.59 11.00 -14.29
C MET A 83 5.48 11.74 -15.29
N ASP A 84 5.04 11.87 -16.55
CA ASP A 84 5.81 12.54 -17.61
C ASP A 84 5.94 14.05 -17.39
N GLU A 85 4.92 14.69 -16.83
CA GLU A 85 4.93 16.15 -16.61
C GLU A 85 5.64 16.54 -15.32
N VAL A 86 5.49 15.76 -14.25
CA VAL A 86 5.90 16.14 -12.90
C VAL A 86 7.27 15.58 -12.51
N LEU A 87 7.53 14.31 -12.84
CA LEU A 87 8.78 13.66 -12.43
C LEU A 87 9.98 14.17 -13.24
N THR A 88 11.05 14.47 -12.55
CA THR A 88 12.32 14.91 -13.13
C THR A 88 13.49 14.35 -12.33
N LEU A 89 14.65 14.17 -12.96
CA LEU A 89 15.85 13.67 -12.30
C LEU A 89 16.31 14.55 -11.12
N ASN A 90 15.97 15.83 -11.13
CA ASN A 90 16.32 16.76 -10.05
C ASN A 90 15.51 16.51 -8.75
N LEU A 91 14.48 15.68 -8.77
CA LEU A 91 13.74 15.30 -7.55
C LEU A 91 14.59 14.42 -6.62
N SER A 92 15.60 13.71 -7.17
CA SER A 92 16.53 12.86 -6.42
C SER A 92 17.58 13.65 -5.61
N GLN A 93 17.77 14.94 -5.87
CA GLN A 93 18.90 15.72 -5.33
C GLN A 93 18.69 16.27 -3.91
N LYS A 94 17.57 16.05 -3.26
CA LYS A 94 17.34 16.47 -1.86
C LYS A 94 17.49 15.30 -0.89
N ASN A 95 18.69 15.11 -0.41
CA ASN A 95 19.19 14.50 0.84
C ASN A 95 18.39 13.47 1.63
N LYS A 96 17.22 13.01 1.20
CA LYS A 96 16.44 11.98 1.87
C LYS A 96 15.93 10.96 0.85
N MET A 97 16.37 9.73 1.04
CA MET A 97 15.83 8.60 0.28
C MET A 97 14.34 8.48 0.60
N LYS A 98 13.50 8.49 -0.43
CA LYS A 98 12.05 8.31 -0.30
C LYS A 98 11.69 6.86 -0.54
N GLU A 99 10.70 6.38 0.16
CA GLU A 99 10.09 5.09 -0.14
C GLU A 99 9.07 5.26 -1.26
N PHE A 100 9.07 4.30 -2.20
CA PHE A 100 8.17 4.33 -3.36
C PHE A 100 7.43 3.00 -3.46
N GLY A 101 6.11 3.05 -3.31
CA GLY A 101 5.25 1.88 -3.34
C GLY A 101 4.15 1.99 -4.41
N ILE A 102 3.55 0.84 -4.71
CA ILE A 102 2.43 0.74 -5.64
C ILE A 102 1.30 -0.01 -4.95
N VAL A 103 0.10 0.57 -5.02
CA VAL A 103 -1.15 -0.08 -4.68
C VAL A 103 -1.93 -0.28 -5.96
N VAL A 104 -2.13 -1.53 -6.36
CA VAL A 104 -2.79 -1.85 -7.62
C VAL A 104 -3.99 -2.76 -7.41
N THR A 105 -5.13 -2.40 -8.01
CA THR A 105 -6.33 -3.24 -8.04
C THR A 105 -6.42 -4.00 -9.36
N VAL A 106 -6.67 -5.31 -9.26
CA VAL A 106 -6.70 -6.23 -10.40
C VAL A 106 -8.06 -6.94 -10.45
N GLY A 107 -8.77 -6.80 -11.55
CA GLY A 107 -10.10 -7.40 -11.72
C GLY A 107 -10.11 -8.91 -11.92
N ALA A 108 -8.99 -9.50 -12.32
CA ALA A 108 -8.86 -10.94 -12.55
C ALA A 108 -8.27 -11.67 -11.33
N LYS A 109 -8.37 -13.01 -11.31
CA LYS A 109 -7.78 -13.85 -10.26
C LYS A 109 -6.26 -13.84 -10.28
N SER A 110 -5.65 -14.03 -9.13
CA SER A 110 -4.18 -14.08 -8.97
C SER A 110 -3.53 -15.22 -9.75
N ASP A 111 -4.22 -16.36 -9.89
CA ASP A 111 -3.72 -17.54 -10.63
C ASP A 111 -3.47 -17.27 -12.13
N ARG A 112 -4.09 -16.24 -12.69
CA ARG A 112 -3.82 -15.81 -14.07
C ARG A 112 -2.47 -15.09 -14.22
N TYR A 113 -1.98 -14.48 -13.14
CA TYR A 113 -0.75 -13.69 -13.10
C TYR A 113 0.40 -14.50 -12.50
N THR A 114 0.59 -15.70 -12.98
CA THR A 114 1.68 -16.60 -12.57
C THR A 114 2.34 -17.19 -13.80
N ALA A 115 3.52 -17.78 -13.64
CA ALA A 115 4.12 -18.61 -14.66
C ALA A 115 3.18 -19.78 -14.99
N GLY A 116 2.81 -19.93 -16.26
CA GLY A 116 1.80 -20.92 -16.71
C GLY A 116 0.35 -20.48 -16.57
N GLY A 117 0.07 -19.35 -15.95
CA GLY A 117 -1.24 -18.70 -15.96
C GLY A 117 -1.58 -18.10 -17.32
N SER A 118 -2.85 -17.71 -17.55
CA SER A 118 -3.31 -17.23 -18.86
C SER A 118 -2.69 -15.88 -19.29
N VAL A 119 -2.16 -15.08 -18.35
CA VAL A 119 -1.41 -13.85 -18.63
C VAL A 119 0.07 -14.15 -18.87
N GLY A 120 0.61 -15.17 -18.18
CA GLY A 120 2.00 -15.63 -18.34
C GLY A 120 3.04 -14.78 -17.64
N PHE A 121 2.64 -13.68 -16.98
CA PHE A 121 3.49 -12.78 -16.21
C PHE A 121 2.87 -12.51 -14.84
N SER A 122 3.69 -12.39 -13.81
CA SER A 122 3.24 -11.91 -12.50
C SER A 122 2.94 -10.41 -12.53
N VAL A 123 2.16 -9.92 -11.58
CA VAL A 123 1.90 -8.47 -11.48
C VAL A 123 3.21 -7.72 -11.20
N GLU A 124 4.11 -8.28 -10.41
CA GLU A 124 5.42 -7.71 -10.11
C GLU A 124 6.28 -7.55 -11.37
N GLU A 125 6.22 -8.51 -12.32
CA GLU A 125 6.91 -8.40 -13.60
C GLU A 125 6.31 -7.29 -14.47
N LEU A 126 4.99 -7.14 -14.49
CA LEU A 126 4.30 -6.06 -15.18
C LEU A 126 4.61 -4.67 -14.59
N LEU A 127 4.94 -4.61 -13.29
CA LEU A 127 5.28 -3.38 -12.59
C LEU A 127 6.79 -3.03 -12.63
N ARG A 128 7.63 -3.79 -13.32
CA ARG A 128 9.08 -3.51 -13.47
C ARG A 128 9.40 -2.10 -13.98
N PRO A 129 8.63 -1.46 -14.88
CA PRO A 129 8.89 -0.08 -15.28
C PRO A 129 8.88 0.90 -14.11
N TYR A 130 8.04 0.69 -13.08
CA TYR A 130 7.99 1.53 -11.88
C TYR A 130 9.17 1.30 -10.95
N GLN A 131 9.67 0.07 -10.86
CA GLN A 131 10.92 -0.21 -10.15
C GLN A 131 12.11 0.48 -10.83
N ALA A 132 12.18 0.44 -12.15
CA ALA A 132 13.19 1.15 -12.92
C ALA A 132 13.11 2.67 -12.70
N LEU A 133 11.88 3.22 -12.64
CA LEU A 133 11.63 4.63 -12.31
C LEU A 133 12.14 4.97 -10.91
N ALA A 134 11.82 4.17 -9.90
CA ALA A 134 12.29 4.37 -8.53
C ALA A 134 13.82 4.37 -8.46
N ASN A 135 14.47 3.40 -9.09
CA ASN A 135 15.92 3.32 -9.18
C ASN A 135 16.54 4.56 -9.83
N GLN A 136 15.92 5.05 -10.93
CA GLN A 136 16.39 6.25 -11.63
C GLN A 136 16.25 7.53 -10.77
N LEU A 137 15.21 7.58 -9.92
CA LEU A 137 14.97 8.69 -8.99
C LEU A 137 15.74 8.54 -7.67
N GLY A 138 16.45 7.44 -7.45
CA GLY A 138 17.14 7.15 -6.19
C GLY A 138 16.17 6.92 -5.03
N TRP A 139 14.98 6.38 -5.31
CA TRP A 139 13.95 6.04 -4.34
C TRP A 139 13.99 4.55 -4.03
N GLU A 140 13.63 4.19 -2.79
CA GLU A 140 13.55 2.80 -2.34
C GLU A 140 12.23 2.17 -2.79
N TYR A 141 12.31 1.22 -3.74
CA TYR A 141 11.12 0.53 -4.25
C TYR A 141 10.62 -0.49 -3.24
N GLN A 142 9.37 -0.34 -2.83
CA GLN A 142 8.68 -1.25 -1.92
C GLN A 142 7.98 -2.38 -2.70
N THR A 143 7.79 -3.54 -2.08
CA THR A 143 6.98 -4.62 -2.65
C THR A 143 5.58 -4.10 -2.97
N PRO A 144 5.04 -4.30 -4.19
CA PRO A 144 3.72 -3.83 -4.55
C PRO A 144 2.61 -4.43 -3.69
N PHE A 145 1.63 -3.63 -3.34
CA PHE A 145 0.41 -4.06 -2.66
C PHE A 145 -0.66 -4.35 -3.72
N VAL A 146 -0.91 -5.64 -3.97
CA VAL A 146 -1.81 -6.09 -5.04
C VAL A 146 -3.13 -6.57 -4.48
N ILE A 147 -4.24 -6.01 -4.97
CA ILE A 147 -5.60 -6.35 -4.57
C ILE A 147 -6.30 -7.03 -5.74
N TYR A 148 -6.49 -8.35 -5.64
CA TYR A 148 -7.19 -9.12 -6.65
C TYR A 148 -8.68 -9.21 -6.35
N GLN A 149 -9.51 -9.05 -7.39
CA GLN A 149 -10.95 -9.31 -7.35
C GLN A 149 -11.68 -8.74 -6.13
N PHE A 150 -11.40 -7.49 -5.75
CA PHE A 150 -11.95 -6.84 -4.55
C PHE A 150 -13.46 -7.05 -4.37
N GLN A 151 -14.24 -6.99 -5.46
CA GLN A 151 -15.70 -7.13 -5.41
C GLN A 151 -16.16 -8.52 -4.92
N TYR A 152 -15.33 -9.53 -5.08
CA TYR A 152 -15.63 -10.93 -4.70
C TYR A 152 -15.01 -11.32 -3.36
N LEU A 153 -14.30 -10.41 -2.67
CA LEU A 153 -13.73 -10.70 -1.37
C LEU A 153 -14.84 -10.80 -0.31
N PRO A 154 -14.83 -11.85 0.53
CA PRO A 154 -15.66 -11.94 1.72
C PRO A 154 -15.38 -10.77 2.67
N GLU A 155 -16.34 -10.42 3.53
CA GLU A 155 -16.23 -9.29 4.45
C GLU A 155 -15.01 -9.40 5.39
N ILE A 156 -14.74 -10.60 5.90
CA ILE A 156 -13.55 -10.83 6.75
C ILE A 156 -12.24 -10.55 6.01
N GLN A 157 -12.16 -10.87 4.72
CA GLN A 157 -10.96 -10.56 3.92
C GLN A 157 -10.86 -9.06 3.60
N LYS A 158 -11.98 -8.35 3.47
CA LYS A 158 -11.96 -6.89 3.34
C LYS A 158 -11.50 -6.21 4.62
N GLN A 159 -11.91 -6.71 5.79
CA GLN A 159 -11.40 -6.22 7.07
C GLN A 159 -9.89 -6.43 7.19
N GLN A 160 -9.41 -7.62 6.82
CA GLN A 160 -7.98 -7.91 6.79
C GLN A 160 -7.24 -6.99 5.81
N LEU A 161 -7.78 -6.81 4.60
CA LEU A 161 -7.25 -5.91 3.59
C LEU A 161 -7.14 -4.47 4.10
N LEU A 162 -8.12 -3.98 4.87
CA LEU A 162 -8.10 -2.66 5.48
C LEU A 162 -6.87 -2.47 6.38
N VAL A 163 -6.64 -3.44 7.27
CA VAL A 163 -5.50 -3.42 8.19
C VAL A 163 -4.18 -3.51 7.43
N ASP A 164 -4.09 -4.40 6.44
CA ASP A 164 -2.90 -4.58 5.60
C ASP A 164 -2.57 -3.32 4.79
N TYR A 165 -3.60 -2.68 4.24
CA TYR A 165 -3.45 -1.45 3.47
C TYR A 165 -2.94 -0.29 4.33
N LEU A 166 -3.56 -0.05 5.49
CA LEU A 166 -3.11 0.99 6.42
C LEU A 166 -1.68 0.74 6.90
N TYR A 167 -1.36 -0.51 7.24
CA TYR A 167 -0.01 -0.89 7.62
C TYR A 167 1.01 -0.62 6.50
N TYR A 168 0.68 -0.99 5.26
CA TYR A 168 1.51 -0.73 4.09
C TYR A 168 1.78 0.76 3.88
N LEU A 169 0.75 1.59 4.03
CA LEU A 169 0.89 3.05 3.89
C LEU A 169 1.79 3.67 4.95
N GLU A 170 1.80 3.15 6.17
CA GLU A 170 2.57 3.71 7.28
C GLU A 170 3.98 3.11 7.39
N ASN A 171 4.15 1.83 7.10
CA ASN A 171 5.39 1.09 7.40
C ASN A 171 6.08 0.50 6.17
N GLY A 172 5.37 0.23 5.07
CA GLY A 172 5.94 -0.39 3.86
C GLY A 172 6.40 -1.85 4.02
N SER A 173 6.58 -2.33 5.25
CA SER A 173 7.04 -3.68 5.56
C SER A 173 5.88 -4.69 5.64
N HIS A 174 6.16 -5.96 5.35
CA HIS A 174 5.19 -7.06 5.40
C HIS A 174 5.46 -8.07 6.54
N HIS A 175 6.39 -7.77 7.46
CA HIS A 175 6.70 -8.69 8.56
C HIS A 175 5.56 -8.77 9.58
N PHE A 176 5.05 -9.99 9.82
CA PHE A 176 3.90 -10.20 10.69
C PHE A 176 4.11 -9.67 12.14
N SER A 177 5.30 -9.85 12.72
CA SER A 177 5.62 -9.38 14.06
C SER A 177 5.58 -7.85 14.19
N GLU A 178 6.03 -7.13 13.18
CA GLU A 178 6.01 -5.66 13.15
C GLU A 178 4.59 -5.14 12.99
N LYS A 179 3.78 -5.80 12.16
CA LYS A 179 2.37 -5.46 11.95
C LYS A 179 1.53 -5.64 13.22
N GLU A 180 1.77 -6.71 13.97
CA GLU A 180 1.09 -6.95 15.25
C GLU A 180 1.41 -5.85 16.27
N LYS A 181 2.68 -5.47 16.39
CA LYS A 181 3.11 -4.38 17.26
C LYS A 181 2.46 -3.05 16.84
N TRP A 182 2.49 -2.73 15.56
CA TRP A 182 1.85 -1.54 15.01
C TRP A 182 0.34 -1.52 15.29
N MET A 183 -0.36 -2.65 15.11
CA MET A 183 -1.79 -2.76 15.46
C MET A 183 -2.05 -2.43 16.93
N LEU A 184 -1.27 -3.01 17.84
CA LEU A 184 -1.42 -2.76 19.27
C LEU A 184 -1.17 -1.30 19.63
N GLU A 185 -0.13 -0.68 19.07
CA GLU A 185 0.18 0.74 19.25
C GLU A 185 -0.94 1.64 18.70
N ARG A 186 -1.47 1.32 17.52
CA ARG A 186 -2.57 2.08 16.91
C ARG A 186 -3.85 1.97 17.74
N MET A 187 -4.18 0.77 18.22
CA MET A 187 -5.34 0.55 19.09
C MET A 187 -5.20 1.25 20.44
N ALA A 188 -3.97 1.50 20.91
CA ALA A 188 -3.73 2.25 22.13
C ALA A 188 -4.26 3.67 22.09
N ASN A 189 -4.30 4.27 20.90
CA ASN A 189 -4.74 5.64 20.68
C ASN A 189 -6.29 5.78 20.57
N TYR A 190 -7.02 4.66 20.53
CA TYR A 190 -8.48 4.67 20.52
C TYR A 190 -9.02 4.31 21.90
N GLU A 191 -9.40 5.31 22.69
CA GLU A 191 -9.96 5.13 24.04
C GLU A 191 -11.45 4.77 23.98
N ASN A 192 -11.79 3.51 23.79
CA ASN A 192 -13.13 2.99 24.06
C ASN A 192 -13.10 1.55 24.60
N THR A 193 -14.16 1.15 25.30
CA THR A 193 -14.25 -0.15 25.99
C THR A 193 -14.09 -1.36 25.05
N HIS A 194 -14.53 -1.23 23.78
CA HIS A 194 -14.39 -2.31 22.79
C HIS A 194 -12.93 -2.48 22.35
N THR A 195 -12.23 -1.39 22.12
CA THR A 195 -10.82 -1.39 21.73
C THR A 195 -9.93 -1.96 22.84
N GLN A 196 -10.23 -1.66 24.10
CA GLN A 196 -9.51 -2.22 25.24
C GLN A 196 -9.66 -3.75 25.32
N ARG A 197 -10.87 -4.29 25.16
CA ARG A 197 -11.11 -5.74 25.14
C ARG A 197 -10.37 -6.46 24.00
N VAL A 198 -10.41 -5.86 22.79
CA VAL A 198 -9.70 -6.44 21.64
C VAL A 198 -8.19 -6.44 21.87
N ARG A 199 -7.66 -5.39 22.49
CA ARG A 199 -6.24 -5.31 22.87
C ARG A 199 -5.86 -6.40 23.88
N GLU A 200 -6.61 -6.57 24.95
CA GLU A 200 -6.41 -7.61 25.95
C GLU A 200 -6.40 -8.99 25.30
N TRP A 201 -7.37 -9.28 24.44
CA TRP A 201 -7.44 -10.53 23.68
C TRP A 201 -6.25 -10.75 22.73
N ILE A 202 -5.78 -9.72 22.02
CA ILE A 202 -4.58 -9.84 21.17
C ILE A 202 -3.33 -10.13 22.00
N VAL A 203 -3.20 -9.53 23.19
CA VAL A 203 -2.08 -9.79 24.10
C VAL A 203 -2.10 -11.24 24.58
N GLU A 204 -3.27 -11.77 24.96
CA GLU A 204 -3.45 -13.18 25.34
C GLU A 204 -3.05 -14.13 24.21
N LEU A 205 -3.56 -13.91 22.99
CA LEU A 205 -3.21 -14.72 21.82
C LEU A 205 -1.71 -14.69 21.51
N LYS A 206 -1.06 -13.57 21.75
CA LYS A 206 0.37 -13.43 21.55
C LYS A 206 1.15 -14.28 22.56
N GLN A 207 0.75 -14.26 23.83
CA GLN A 207 1.37 -15.09 24.88
C GLN A 207 1.19 -16.57 24.58
N GLU A 208 -0.02 -17.01 24.23
CA GLU A 208 -0.29 -18.40 23.84
C GLU A 208 0.59 -18.85 22.66
N ARG A 209 0.76 -17.97 21.65
CA ARG A 209 1.62 -18.27 20.51
C ARG A 209 3.10 -18.39 20.91
N GLU A 210 3.59 -17.49 21.76
CA GLU A 210 4.99 -17.54 22.26
C GLU A 210 5.25 -18.82 23.06
N GLU A 211 4.29 -19.23 23.90
CA GLU A 211 4.35 -20.50 24.62
C GLU A 211 4.39 -21.72 23.69
N LEU A 212 3.53 -21.74 22.65
CA LEU A 212 3.54 -22.81 21.66
C LEU A 212 4.85 -22.88 20.87
N VAL A 213 5.43 -21.74 20.49
CA VAL A 213 6.73 -21.70 19.80
C VAL A 213 7.84 -22.22 20.72
N MET A 214 7.79 -21.87 22.00
CA MET A 214 8.75 -22.38 22.99
C MET A 214 8.64 -23.91 23.17
N MET A 215 7.42 -24.44 23.33
CA MET A 215 7.18 -25.90 23.39
C MET A 215 7.67 -26.64 22.15
N LEU A 216 7.41 -26.09 20.96
CA LEU A 216 7.87 -26.68 19.70
C LEU A 216 9.39 -26.67 19.57
N SER A 217 10.07 -25.64 20.07
CA SER A 217 11.54 -25.58 20.08
C SER A 217 12.15 -26.57 21.05
N GLU A 218 11.53 -26.82 22.19
CA GLU A 218 11.95 -27.83 23.16
C GLU A 218 11.78 -29.24 22.58
N MET A 219 10.63 -29.53 21.96
CA MET A 219 10.38 -30.82 21.30
C MET A 219 11.33 -31.10 20.13
N GLY A 220 11.72 -30.05 19.37
CA GLY A 220 12.69 -30.17 18.28
C GLY A 220 14.09 -30.51 18.75
N ASN A 221 14.51 -29.98 19.88
CA ASN A 221 15.81 -30.30 20.47
C ASN A 221 15.92 -31.74 21.05
N GLU A 222 14.80 -32.32 21.51
CA GLU A 222 14.77 -33.70 21.96
C GLU A 222 14.81 -34.71 20.79
N ALA A 223 14.43 -34.31 19.57
CA ALA A 223 14.47 -35.19 18.41
C ALA A 223 15.85 -35.32 17.75
N ASP A 224 16.77 -34.42 18.02
CA ASP A 224 18.17 -34.47 17.53
C ASP A 224 19.14 -35.24 18.47
N GLU A 225 18.66 -35.77 19.62
CA GLU A 225 19.45 -36.61 20.56
C GLU A 225 19.31 -38.13 20.34
N PHE A 226 18.68 -38.58 19.22
CA PHE A 226 18.59 -39.99 18.85
C PHE A 226 19.25 -40.20 17.43
#